data_1d94e93066165af1c3c9f993649ab8e7
#
_entry.id   1d94e93066165af1c3c9f993649ab8e7
#
_cell.length_a   1.000
_cell.length_b   1.000
_cell.length_c   1.000
_cell.angle_alpha   90.00
_cell.angle_beta   90.00
_cell.angle_gamma   90.00
#
_symmetry.space_group_name_H-M   'P 1'
#
loop_
_entity.id
_entity.type
_entity.pdbx_description
1 polymer ?
#
loop_
_entity_poly.entity_id
_entity_poly.type
_entity_poly.pdbx_seq_one_letter_code
_entity_poly.pdbx_strand_id
1 'polypeptide(L)'
;EGCCPDGCTSNDDLDCNPFCGNGVVEDGEACDGNCAETCDDANACTVDIQNGGAETCDFACSYEDVTQCTHDDGCCVDGCNALEDNDCPAVCGNGLVEPGETCEGADCPTACSDGFVCTSDVLVGSVDTCDAACVFADIAECISGDGCCAPGCDANADNDCVPSCGNGVMEAGEACDDGGVTALCDGDCTVV
;
A
#
# COMPACT_ATOMS: atom_id res chain seq x y z
N GLU A 1 -22.05 -4.04 66.99
CA GLU A 1 -22.25 -3.11 68.12
C GLU A 1 -21.99 -1.62 67.72
N GLY A 2 -21.76 -1.29 66.47
CA GLY A 2 -21.67 0.06 65.93
C GLY A 2 -20.40 0.84 66.30
N CYS A 3 -19.31 0.15 66.61
CA CYS A 3 -18.03 0.75 66.97
C CYS A 3 -16.88 -0.03 66.36
N CYS A 4 -16.03 0.64 65.59
CA CYS A 4 -14.78 0.06 65.09
C CYS A 4 -13.68 0.16 66.13
N PRO A 5 -13.16 -0.94 66.67
CA PRO A 5 -12.05 -0.92 67.63
C PRO A 5 -10.73 -0.46 67.02
N ASP A 6 -9.87 0.19 67.83
CA ASP A 6 -8.55 0.61 67.35
C ASP A 6 -7.73 -0.61 66.89
N GLY A 7 -7.27 -0.55 65.64
CA GLY A 7 -6.44 -1.58 64.98
C GLY A 7 -7.23 -2.67 64.26
N CYS A 8 -8.56 -2.57 64.21
CA CYS A 8 -9.40 -3.42 63.38
C CYS A 8 -9.60 -2.78 61.98
N THR A 9 -9.78 -3.62 60.98
CA THR A 9 -10.10 -3.24 59.60
C THR A 9 -11.53 -3.65 59.25
N SER A 10 -12.07 -3.21 58.14
CA SER A 10 -13.40 -3.65 57.69
C SER A 10 -13.48 -5.15 57.38
N ASN A 11 -12.32 -5.81 57.18
CA ASN A 11 -12.23 -7.25 57.04
C ASN A 11 -12.41 -8.00 58.40
N ASP A 12 -12.07 -7.34 59.52
CA ASP A 12 -12.18 -7.89 60.85
C ASP A 12 -13.51 -7.59 61.51
N ASP A 13 -14.06 -6.40 61.24
CA ASP A 13 -15.29 -5.90 61.85
C ASP A 13 -16.10 -5.07 60.84
N LEU A 14 -17.33 -5.50 60.56
CA LEU A 14 -18.26 -4.86 59.61
C LEU A 14 -18.70 -3.44 60.04
N ASP A 15 -18.45 -3.05 61.31
CA ASP A 15 -18.70 -1.68 61.78
C ASP A 15 -17.55 -0.71 61.44
N CYS A 16 -16.42 -1.25 60.91
CA CYS A 16 -15.30 -0.45 60.39
C CYS A 16 -15.55 -0.05 58.94
N ASN A 17 -15.18 1.17 58.60
CA ASN A 17 -15.15 1.59 57.19
C ASN A 17 -13.78 1.30 56.59
N PRO A 18 -13.72 0.87 55.32
CA PRO A 18 -12.47 0.72 54.59
C PRO A 18 -11.65 2.02 54.61
N PHE A 19 -10.34 1.91 54.75
CA PHE A 19 -9.44 3.05 54.77
C PHE A 19 -8.26 2.83 53.80
N CYS A 20 -8.34 3.51 52.70
CA CYS A 20 -7.32 3.45 51.65
C CYS A 20 -5.94 3.90 52.16
N GLY A 21 -4.92 3.07 51.96
CA GLY A 21 -3.53 3.36 52.35
C GLY A 21 -3.15 2.87 53.75
N ASN A 22 -3.91 1.95 54.34
CA ASN A 22 -3.62 1.38 55.68
C ASN A 22 -2.72 0.13 55.59
N GLY A 23 -2.39 -0.36 54.43
CA GLY A 23 -1.57 -1.55 54.16
C GLY A 23 -2.37 -2.85 54.01
N VAL A 24 -3.71 -2.79 54.03
CA VAL A 24 -4.61 -3.95 53.92
C VAL A 24 -5.69 -3.66 52.88
N VAL A 25 -5.81 -4.51 51.88
CA VAL A 25 -6.94 -4.44 50.93
C VAL A 25 -8.21 -4.90 51.63
N GLU A 26 -9.17 -4.02 51.77
CA GLU A 26 -10.42 -4.21 52.52
C GLU A 26 -11.61 -4.43 51.56
N ASP A 27 -12.76 -4.84 52.09
CA ASP A 27 -13.96 -5.06 51.29
C ASP A 27 -14.42 -3.72 50.68
N GLY A 28 -14.52 -3.71 49.33
CA GLY A 28 -14.81 -2.51 48.57
C GLY A 28 -13.57 -1.80 47.98
N GLU A 29 -12.37 -2.24 48.32
CA GLU A 29 -11.12 -1.78 47.74
C GLU A 29 -10.62 -2.76 46.65
N ALA A 30 -10.07 -2.23 45.58
CA ALA A 30 -9.40 -3.01 44.52
C ALA A 30 -7.87 -3.06 44.73
N CYS A 31 -7.34 -2.15 45.53
CA CYS A 31 -5.91 -1.99 45.84
C CYS A 31 -5.78 -1.19 47.13
N ASP A 32 -4.58 -1.11 47.72
CA ASP A 32 -4.34 -0.28 48.93
C ASP A 32 -2.98 0.42 48.82
N GLY A 33 -2.99 1.65 48.37
CA GLY A 33 -1.79 2.48 48.22
C GLY A 33 -0.82 2.04 47.10
N ASN A 34 -1.05 0.89 46.51
CA ASN A 34 -0.28 0.32 45.39
C ASN A 34 -1.12 0.12 44.11
N CYS A 35 -2.15 0.94 43.95
CA CYS A 35 -3.03 0.91 42.78
C CYS A 35 -2.24 1.19 41.52
N ALA A 36 -2.69 0.61 40.40
CA ALA A 36 -2.17 0.96 39.10
C ALA A 36 -2.44 2.45 38.81
N GLU A 37 -1.59 3.08 38.02
CA GLU A 37 -1.74 4.50 37.69
C GLU A 37 -2.46 4.69 36.33
N THR A 38 -2.44 3.68 35.48
CA THR A 38 -3.03 3.73 34.13
C THR A 38 -3.62 2.38 33.75
N CYS A 39 -4.62 2.41 32.91
CA CYS A 39 -5.14 1.23 32.20
C CYS A 39 -4.53 1.19 30.80
N ASP A 40 -3.98 0.06 30.42
CA ASP A 40 -3.45 -0.19 29.08
C ASP A 40 -3.34 -1.71 28.92
N ASP A 41 -4.15 -2.30 28.03
CA ASP A 41 -4.09 -3.72 27.70
C ASP A 41 -3.17 -4.01 26.51
N ALA A 42 -2.55 -2.95 25.95
CA ALA A 42 -1.73 -2.97 24.75
C ALA A 42 -2.46 -3.47 23.48
N ASN A 43 -3.77 -3.36 23.45
CA ASN A 43 -4.61 -3.66 22.32
C ASN A 43 -5.16 -2.36 21.71
N ALA A 44 -4.69 -1.98 20.52
CA ALA A 44 -5.16 -0.76 19.85
C ALA A 44 -6.66 -0.83 19.48
N CYS A 45 -7.25 -2.04 19.45
CA CYS A 45 -8.67 -2.24 19.16
C CYS A 45 -9.58 -2.18 20.39
N THR A 46 -9.08 -1.66 21.51
CA THR A 46 -9.86 -1.42 22.72
C THR A 46 -9.69 0.01 23.20
N VAL A 47 -10.73 0.56 23.78
CA VAL A 47 -10.68 1.81 24.51
C VAL A 47 -10.43 1.48 25.98
N ASP A 48 -9.29 1.92 26.50
CA ASP A 48 -8.91 1.73 27.89
C ASP A 48 -9.65 2.72 28.78
N ILE A 49 -10.51 2.23 29.65
CA ILE A 49 -11.32 3.03 30.55
C ILE A 49 -10.87 2.81 31.98
N GLN A 50 -10.44 3.90 32.60
CA GLN A 50 -10.14 3.90 34.02
C GLN A 50 -11.39 4.23 34.84
N ASN A 51 -11.72 3.36 35.79
CA ASN A 51 -12.78 3.54 36.74
C ASN A 51 -12.17 3.70 38.14
N GLY A 52 -12.72 4.59 38.93
CA GLY A 52 -12.20 4.87 40.28
C GLY A 52 -10.84 5.54 40.27
N GLY A 53 -10.11 5.46 41.37
CA GLY A 53 -8.81 6.08 41.53
C GLY A 53 -7.93 5.43 42.61
N ALA A 54 -6.64 5.79 42.54
CA ALA A 54 -5.66 5.36 43.54
C ALA A 54 -5.91 5.97 44.94
N GLU A 55 -6.52 7.17 44.96
CA GLU A 55 -6.81 7.87 46.23
C GLU A 55 -8.02 7.27 46.98
N THR A 56 -8.89 6.60 46.23
CA THR A 56 -10.09 5.94 46.74
C THR A 56 -9.94 4.43 46.83
N CYS A 57 -8.79 3.91 46.39
CA CYS A 57 -8.46 2.48 46.36
C CYS A 57 -9.46 1.60 45.61
N ASP A 58 -10.30 2.20 44.78
CA ASP A 58 -11.29 1.53 43.93
C ASP A 58 -10.89 1.49 42.43
N PHE A 59 -9.59 1.65 42.15
CA PHE A 59 -9.05 1.63 40.80
C PHE A 59 -9.40 0.33 40.08
N ALA A 60 -10.07 0.45 38.95
CA ALA A 60 -10.41 -0.68 38.08
C ALA A 60 -10.28 -0.29 36.63
N CYS A 61 -9.83 -1.22 35.78
CA CYS A 61 -9.78 -1.05 34.36
C CYS A 61 -10.95 -1.80 33.70
N SER A 62 -11.55 -1.18 32.72
CA SER A 62 -12.43 -1.84 31.76
C SER A 62 -12.00 -1.48 30.35
N TYR A 63 -12.24 -2.37 29.43
CA TYR A 63 -11.83 -2.28 28.04
C TYR A 63 -13.07 -2.43 27.16
N GLU A 64 -13.30 -1.48 26.27
CA GLU A 64 -14.42 -1.52 25.34
C GLU A 64 -13.89 -1.68 23.92
N ASP A 65 -14.44 -2.62 23.16
CA ASP A 65 -14.03 -2.86 21.78
C ASP A 65 -14.30 -1.63 20.89
N VAL A 66 -13.31 -1.22 20.10
CA VAL A 66 -13.48 -0.27 19.00
C VAL A 66 -14.33 -0.95 17.93
N THR A 67 -15.40 -0.29 17.50
CA THR A 67 -16.36 -0.86 16.55
C THR A 67 -16.53 -0.02 15.28
N GLN A 68 -15.76 1.03 15.13
CA GLN A 68 -15.80 1.94 13.99
C GLN A 68 -14.48 1.92 13.23
N CYS A 69 -14.56 1.97 11.90
CA CYS A 69 -13.40 2.15 11.05
C CYS A 69 -12.88 3.58 11.24
N THR A 70 -11.73 3.74 11.86
CA THR A 70 -11.15 5.05 12.16
C THR A 70 -9.68 5.08 11.77
N HIS A 71 -9.31 5.96 10.86
CA HIS A 71 -7.93 6.12 10.41
C HIS A 71 -6.98 6.49 11.56
N ASP A 72 -5.76 5.98 11.50
CA ASP A 72 -4.63 6.36 12.36
C ASP A 72 -4.84 6.07 13.86
N ASP A 73 -5.69 5.10 14.21
CA ASP A 73 -5.87 4.64 15.58
C ASP A 73 -5.11 3.36 15.91
N GLY A 74 -4.52 2.73 14.89
CA GLY A 74 -3.75 1.49 15.01
C GLY A 74 -4.59 0.23 15.08
N CYS A 75 -5.91 0.34 14.88
CA CYS A 75 -6.86 -0.77 14.94
C CYS A 75 -7.54 -1.00 13.60
N CYS A 76 -7.43 -2.19 13.06
CA CYS A 76 -8.29 -2.63 11.96
C CYS A 76 -9.45 -3.45 12.51
N VAL A 77 -10.63 -2.86 12.54
CA VAL A 77 -11.86 -3.52 13.03
C VAL A 77 -12.37 -4.53 12.00
N ASP A 78 -12.89 -5.66 12.46
CA ASP A 78 -13.51 -6.67 11.61
C ASP A 78 -14.63 -6.05 10.74
N GLY A 79 -14.48 -6.18 9.43
CA GLY A 79 -15.41 -5.65 8.43
C GLY A 79 -15.01 -4.31 7.84
N CYS A 80 -13.96 -3.68 8.34
CA CYS A 80 -13.33 -2.52 7.71
C CYS A 80 -12.35 -2.96 6.62
N ASN A 81 -12.07 -2.07 5.68
CA ASN A 81 -11.12 -2.26 4.60
C ASN A 81 -10.15 -1.06 4.56
N ALA A 82 -9.09 -1.14 3.77
CA ALA A 82 -8.05 -0.11 3.73
C ALA A 82 -8.50 1.25 3.13
N LEU A 83 -9.70 1.33 2.53
CA LEU A 83 -10.31 2.60 2.10
C LEU A 83 -11.05 3.31 3.22
N GLU A 84 -11.63 2.54 4.15
CA GLU A 84 -12.40 3.03 5.28
C GLU A 84 -11.53 3.25 6.52
N ASP A 85 -10.39 2.53 6.58
CA ASP A 85 -9.47 2.54 7.70
C ASP A 85 -8.05 2.21 7.20
N ASN A 86 -7.14 3.16 7.30
CA ASN A 86 -5.77 3.00 6.81
C ASN A 86 -4.88 2.10 7.70
N ASP A 87 -5.38 1.69 8.84
CA ASP A 87 -4.73 0.69 9.69
C ASP A 87 -5.03 -0.74 9.23
N CYS A 88 -6.04 -0.90 8.34
CA CYS A 88 -6.33 -2.17 7.70
C CYS A 88 -5.37 -2.45 6.52
N PRO A 89 -4.90 -3.69 6.39
CA PRO A 89 -4.14 -4.09 5.22
C PRO A 89 -5.05 -4.15 3.98
N ALA A 90 -4.53 -3.73 2.83
CA ALA A 90 -5.18 -3.99 1.54
C ALA A 90 -5.27 -5.50 1.29
N VAL A 91 -6.40 -5.95 0.72
CA VAL A 91 -6.69 -7.37 0.50
C VAL A 91 -7.05 -7.62 -0.96
N CYS A 92 -6.07 -8.09 -1.74
CA CYS A 92 -6.27 -8.47 -3.14
C CYS A 92 -7.36 -9.54 -3.28
N GLY A 93 -8.35 -9.29 -4.15
CA GLY A 93 -9.47 -10.19 -4.42
C GLY A 93 -10.72 -9.94 -3.59
N ASN A 94 -10.79 -8.83 -2.87
CA ASN A 94 -11.96 -8.43 -2.07
C ASN A 94 -13.02 -7.65 -2.86
N GLY A 95 -12.71 -7.26 -4.11
CA GLY A 95 -13.59 -6.50 -5.00
C GLY A 95 -13.43 -4.98 -4.90
N LEU A 96 -12.44 -4.50 -4.15
CA LEU A 96 -12.14 -3.08 -3.96
C LEU A 96 -10.68 -2.81 -4.34
N VAL A 97 -10.43 -1.80 -5.15
CA VAL A 97 -9.04 -1.34 -5.39
C VAL A 97 -8.64 -0.46 -4.22
N GLU A 98 -7.74 -0.97 -3.40
CA GLU A 98 -7.31 -0.36 -2.15
C GLU A 98 -5.94 0.35 -2.31
N PRO A 99 -5.50 1.15 -1.32
CA PRO A 99 -4.19 1.77 -1.37
C PRO A 99 -3.05 0.76 -1.52
N GLY A 100 -2.27 0.91 -2.58
CA GLY A 100 -1.18 -0.02 -2.94
C GLY A 100 -1.55 -1.00 -4.04
N GLU A 101 -2.81 -1.07 -4.43
CA GLU A 101 -3.29 -1.87 -5.55
C GLU A 101 -3.46 -1.02 -6.81
N THR A 102 -3.27 -1.60 -7.96
CA THR A 102 -3.49 -1.00 -9.29
C THR A 102 -4.63 -1.66 -10.05
N CYS A 103 -5.06 -2.80 -9.56
CA CYS A 103 -6.11 -3.62 -10.17
C CYS A 103 -6.75 -4.50 -9.10
N GLU A 104 -7.81 -5.23 -9.44
CA GLU A 104 -8.47 -6.10 -8.49
C GLU A 104 -8.82 -7.45 -9.12
N GLY A 105 -8.33 -8.52 -8.51
CA GLY A 105 -8.66 -9.88 -8.85
C GLY A 105 -8.54 -10.18 -10.36
N ALA A 106 -9.66 -10.52 -10.99
CA ALA A 106 -9.71 -10.87 -12.42
C ALA A 106 -9.51 -9.68 -13.38
N ASP A 107 -9.58 -8.45 -12.87
CA ASP A 107 -9.37 -7.24 -13.69
C ASP A 107 -7.88 -6.89 -13.81
N CYS A 108 -7.02 -7.59 -13.08
CA CYS A 108 -5.57 -7.41 -13.20
C CYS A 108 -5.06 -7.88 -14.57
N PRO A 109 -4.20 -7.08 -15.21
CA PRO A 109 -3.60 -7.49 -16.48
C PRO A 109 -2.68 -8.69 -16.28
N THR A 110 -2.80 -9.68 -17.17
CA THR A 110 -1.91 -10.85 -17.22
C THR A 110 -0.90 -10.76 -18.35
N ALA A 111 -1.11 -9.83 -19.28
CA ALA A 111 -0.20 -9.51 -20.39
C ALA A 111 -0.44 -8.07 -20.81
N CYS A 112 0.57 -7.43 -21.35
CA CYS A 112 0.52 -6.05 -21.81
C CYS A 112 0.65 -5.97 -23.31
N SER A 113 -0.12 -5.07 -23.95
CA SER A 113 0.09 -4.63 -25.32
C SER A 113 -0.71 -3.35 -25.55
N ASP A 114 -0.06 -2.29 -26.01
CA ASP A 114 -0.72 -1.07 -26.47
C ASP A 114 -1.04 -1.10 -27.98
N GLY A 115 -0.59 -2.14 -28.66
CA GLY A 115 -0.79 -2.36 -30.08
C GLY A 115 0.19 -1.58 -30.98
N PHE A 116 1.16 -0.88 -30.41
CA PHE A 116 2.24 -0.23 -31.16
C PHE A 116 3.47 -1.14 -31.22
N VAL A 117 4.06 -1.24 -32.39
CA VAL A 117 5.24 -2.11 -32.62
C VAL A 117 6.54 -1.48 -32.14
N CYS A 118 6.53 -0.14 -31.95
CA CYS A 118 7.70 0.60 -31.50
C CYS A 118 7.64 0.93 -30.00
N THR A 119 6.91 0.14 -29.23
CA THR A 119 6.90 0.18 -27.77
C THR A 119 7.30 -1.17 -27.17
N SER A 120 7.99 -1.11 -26.07
CA SER A 120 8.28 -2.28 -25.24
C SER A 120 7.18 -2.39 -24.20
N ASP A 121 6.40 -3.47 -24.29
CA ASP A 121 5.25 -3.72 -23.43
C ASP A 121 5.67 -4.60 -22.26
N VAL A 122 5.74 -4.03 -21.05
CA VAL A 122 6.22 -4.73 -19.87
C VAL A 122 5.12 -4.79 -18.81
N LEU A 123 4.82 -6.02 -18.35
CA LEU A 123 4.00 -6.22 -17.15
C LEU A 123 4.90 -6.09 -15.92
N VAL A 124 4.57 -5.18 -15.03
CA VAL A 124 5.22 -4.99 -13.73
C VAL A 124 4.25 -5.36 -12.61
N GLY A 125 4.77 -5.73 -11.44
CA GLY A 125 3.93 -6.20 -10.32
C GLY A 125 3.39 -7.61 -10.55
N SER A 126 2.37 -7.99 -9.80
CA SER A 126 1.79 -9.32 -9.79
C SER A 126 0.27 -9.27 -9.68
N VAL A 127 -0.41 -10.19 -10.34
CA VAL A 127 -1.85 -10.39 -10.18
C VAL A 127 -2.22 -10.94 -8.80
N ASP A 128 -1.28 -11.62 -8.14
CA ASP A 128 -1.50 -12.20 -6.81
C ASP A 128 -1.47 -11.16 -5.68
N THR A 129 -0.86 -10.01 -5.95
CA THR A 129 -0.76 -8.87 -5.03
C THR A 129 -1.55 -7.65 -5.49
N CYS A 130 -2.33 -7.80 -6.58
CA CYS A 130 -3.15 -6.76 -7.19
C CYS A 130 -2.39 -5.45 -7.53
N ASP A 131 -1.07 -5.52 -7.69
CA ASP A 131 -0.21 -4.42 -8.13
C ASP A 131 0.26 -4.55 -9.58
N ALA A 132 -0.34 -5.48 -10.35
CA ALA A 132 -0.03 -5.67 -11.76
C ALA A 132 -0.39 -4.45 -12.59
N ALA A 133 0.58 -3.92 -13.33
CA ALA A 133 0.40 -2.76 -14.21
C ALA A 133 1.18 -2.93 -15.50
N CYS A 134 0.66 -2.33 -16.57
CA CYS A 134 1.35 -2.28 -17.85
C CYS A 134 2.17 -1.00 -17.97
N VAL A 135 3.44 -1.15 -18.33
CA VAL A 135 4.35 -0.05 -18.63
C VAL A 135 4.76 -0.15 -20.08
N PHE A 136 4.61 0.94 -20.80
CA PHE A 136 4.94 1.07 -22.22
C PHE A 136 6.11 2.06 -22.36
N ALA A 137 7.15 1.65 -23.03
CA ALA A 137 8.32 2.49 -23.26
C ALA A 137 8.69 2.49 -24.75
N ASP A 138 8.96 3.66 -25.31
CA ASP A 138 9.39 3.79 -26.70
C ASP A 138 10.70 3.03 -26.94
N ILE A 139 10.76 2.24 -28.01
CA ILE A 139 11.99 1.62 -28.50
C ILE A 139 12.78 2.70 -29.22
N ALA A 140 13.99 2.99 -28.70
CA ALA A 140 14.88 4.01 -29.28
C ALA A 140 16.12 3.41 -29.94
N GLU A 141 16.32 2.10 -29.83
CA GLU A 141 17.45 1.39 -30.42
C GLU A 141 17.08 0.82 -31.80
N CYS A 142 18.03 0.85 -32.74
CA CYS A 142 17.86 0.27 -34.05
C CYS A 142 18.08 -1.25 -33.98
N ILE A 143 16.99 -2.02 -33.90
CA ILE A 143 17.02 -3.48 -33.72
C ILE A 143 16.33 -4.15 -34.92
N SER A 144 17.12 -4.74 -35.78
CA SER A 144 16.59 -5.42 -36.97
C SER A 144 15.73 -6.62 -36.65
N GLY A 145 14.54 -6.71 -37.24
CA GLY A 145 13.64 -7.87 -37.16
C GLY A 145 12.67 -7.84 -35.99
N ASP A 146 12.53 -6.72 -35.29
CA ASP A 146 11.53 -6.53 -34.22
C ASP A 146 10.22 -5.89 -34.74
N GLY A 147 10.21 -5.44 -36.00
CA GLY A 147 9.06 -4.82 -36.67
C GLY A 147 8.95 -3.32 -36.41
N CYS A 148 9.89 -2.72 -35.67
CA CYS A 148 9.92 -1.31 -35.36
C CYS A 148 11.05 -0.59 -36.09
N CYS A 149 10.73 0.47 -36.82
CA CYS A 149 11.74 1.45 -37.21
C CYS A 149 11.77 2.58 -36.19
N ALA A 150 12.72 2.51 -35.25
CA ALA A 150 12.83 3.50 -34.19
C ALA A 150 13.25 4.88 -34.73
N PRO A 151 12.82 5.99 -34.09
CA PRO A 151 13.19 7.34 -34.51
C PRO A 151 14.71 7.55 -34.59
N GLY A 152 15.20 7.92 -35.78
CA GLY A 152 16.63 8.14 -36.01
C GLY A 152 17.37 6.93 -36.60
N CYS A 153 16.68 5.80 -36.78
CA CYS A 153 17.19 4.66 -37.50
C CYS A 153 16.96 4.78 -39.00
N ASP A 154 17.82 4.16 -39.78
CA ASP A 154 17.73 4.02 -41.24
C ASP A 154 17.73 2.52 -41.65
N ALA A 155 17.48 2.20 -42.89
CA ALA A 155 17.42 0.83 -43.37
C ALA A 155 18.76 0.08 -43.36
N ASN A 156 19.88 0.75 -43.08
CA ASN A 156 21.20 0.13 -42.90
C ASN A 156 21.41 -0.32 -41.46
N ALA A 157 20.85 0.47 -40.53
CA ALA A 157 20.98 0.19 -39.10
C ALA A 157 19.87 -0.74 -38.61
N ASP A 158 18.71 -0.74 -39.30
CA ASP A 158 17.51 -1.47 -38.94
C ASP A 158 16.73 -1.89 -40.18
N ASN A 159 16.60 -3.19 -40.39
CA ASN A 159 15.92 -3.74 -41.62
C ASN A 159 14.40 -3.58 -41.58
N ASP A 160 13.81 -3.13 -40.48
CA ASP A 160 12.39 -2.80 -40.38
C ASP A 160 12.09 -1.39 -40.88
N CYS A 161 13.13 -0.57 -41.05
CA CYS A 161 13.01 0.75 -41.66
C CYS A 161 12.86 0.66 -43.18
N VAL A 162 12.01 1.52 -43.70
CA VAL A 162 11.87 1.68 -45.18
C VAL A 162 12.96 2.64 -45.64
N PRO A 163 13.75 2.27 -46.68
CA PRO A 163 14.72 3.15 -47.29
C PRO A 163 14.10 4.50 -47.68
N SER A 164 14.80 5.60 -47.46
CA SER A 164 14.32 6.96 -47.71
C SER A 164 15.15 7.64 -48.79
N CYS A 165 14.71 7.56 -49.99
CA CYS A 165 15.36 8.14 -51.14
C CYS A 165 15.56 9.67 -51.02
N GLY A 166 16.78 10.15 -51.27
CA GLY A 166 17.12 11.56 -51.24
C GLY A 166 17.53 12.11 -49.88
N ASN A 167 17.78 11.23 -48.90
CA ASN A 167 18.26 11.59 -47.56
C ASN A 167 19.81 11.77 -47.51
N GLY A 168 20.52 11.43 -48.58
CA GLY A 168 21.98 11.51 -48.71
C GLY A 168 22.72 10.28 -48.14
N VAL A 169 21.99 9.24 -47.78
CA VAL A 169 22.54 7.99 -47.25
C VAL A 169 22.09 6.84 -48.16
N MET A 170 23.03 6.13 -48.75
CA MET A 170 22.72 4.95 -49.56
C MET A 170 22.27 3.82 -48.65
N GLU A 171 21.01 3.46 -48.71
CA GLU A 171 20.38 2.46 -47.86
C GLU A 171 20.19 1.11 -48.56
N ALA A 172 19.94 0.08 -47.77
CA ALA A 172 19.68 -1.25 -48.29
C ALA A 172 18.39 -1.26 -49.16
N GLY A 173 18.55 -1.55 -50.45
CA GLY A 173 17.44 -1.53 -51.43
C GLY A 173 17.46 -0.37 -52.39
N GLU A 174 18.34 0.59 -52.20
CA GLU A 174 18.57 1.70 -53.12
C GLU A 174 19.71 1.40 -54.10
N ALA A 175 19.59 1.86 -55.32
CA ALA A 175 20.64 1.77 -56.30
C ALA A 175 21.53 3.03 -56.36
N CYS A 176 21.02 4.14 -55.85
CA CYS A 176 21.73 5.42 -55.68
C CYS A 176 21.02 6.31 -54.66
N ASP A 177 21.75 7.22 -54.01
CA ASP A 177 21.22 8.34 -53.24
C ASP A 177 22.19 9.51 -53.30
N ASP A 178 21.79 10.57 -53.98
CA ASP A 178 22.59 11.79 -54.18
C ASP A 178 22.03 12.97 -53.37
N GLY A 179 21.16 12.73 -52.36
CA GLY A 179 20.51 13.77 -51.56
C GLY A 179 19.36 14.48 -52.34
N GLY A 180 18.79 13.81 -53.33
CA GLY A 180 17.67 14.29 -54.13
C GLY A 180 17.71 13.83 -55.58
N VAL A 181 16.79 14.33 -56.39
CA VAL A 181 16.75 13.99 -57.85
C VAL A 181 17.93 14.65 -58.55
N THR A 182 18.79 13.83 -59.20
CA THR A 182 19.97 14.27 -59.92
C THR A 182 19.97 13.71 -61.33
N ALA A 183 21.03 14.01 -62.12
CA ALA A 183 21.18 13.44 -63.46
C ALA A 183 21.55 11.94 -63.44
N LEU A 184 21.92 11.40 -62.27
CA LEU A 184 22.38 10.02 -62.10
C LEU A 184 21.45 9.18 -61.23
N CYS A 185 20.59 9.86 -60.42
CA CYS A 185 19.65 9.21 -59.49
C CYS A 185 18.28 9.86 -59.60
N ASP A 186 17.23 9.06 -59.85
CA ASP A 186 15.86 9.56 -59.92
C ASP A 186 15.18 9.61 -58.56
N GLY A 187 13.94 10.06 -58.49
CA GLY A 187 13.19 10.20 -57.22
C GLY A 187 12.81 8.89 -56.56
N ASP A 188 13.04 7.76 -57.23
CA ASP A 188 12.77 6.41 -56.70
C ASP A 188 14.11 5.70 -56.36
N CYS A 189 15.21 6.42 -56.27
CA CYS A 189 16.56 5.92 -56.01
C CYS A 189 16.99 4.80 -56.96
N THR A 190 16.56 4.89 -58.21
CA THR A 190 17.06 4.06 -59.31
C THR A 190 18.04 4.85 -60.20
N VAL A 191 19.04 4.15 -60.70
CA VAL A 191 20.02 4.75 -61.60
C VAL A 191 19.36 5.11 -62.94
N VAL A 192 19.50 6.34 -63.41
CA VAL A 192 18.91 6.86 -64.67
C VAL A 192 19.67 6.38 -65.89
#